data_f78fcb960fea8cddba9dacb68be4582b
#
_entry.id   f78fcb960fea8cddba9dacb68be4582b
#
_cell.length_a   1.000
_cell.length_b   1.000
_cell.length_c   1.000
_cell.angle_alpha   90.00
_cell.angle_beta   90.00
_cell.angle_gamma   90.00
#
_symmetry.space_group_name_H-M   'P 1'
#
loop_
_entity.id
_entity.type
_entity.pdbx_description
1 polymer ?
#
loop_
_entity_poly.entity_id
_entity_poly.type
_entity_poly.pdbx_seq_one_letter_code
_entity_poly.pdbx_strand_id
1 'polypeptide(L)'
;MKKRTKIATLLTTLALMVSMTACGGSSSSDTMTAAAADTSAAEAQTVYRTLDEIKESGTINIGVFSDKNPFGYVDENGEYQGYDVYFANRIGEDLGVEVNLVSTEAANRIEYLQTGKVDIILANFTVTPERAEEVDFALPYMNVALGVISPESNVITTLDNWNADDQMIVISGTTAETYLINNYPDIPLQKYDSYATAKNALENGNGVAWANDNTEVIAFALQNPGYEVGIPELGNKDTIAPAVTKGNTTLLDWINDEIKSLGAEQFFHADYEATLIDTYGADYEESLVVEGGEIPAN
;
A
#
# COMPACT_ATOMS: atom_id res chain seq x y z
N MET A 1 -28.20 -49.61 3.87
CA MET A 1 -29.07 -49.82 2.70
C MET A 1 -28.73 -48.79 1.65
N LYS A 2 -28.44 -49.26 0.46
CA LYS A 2 -27.97 -48.53 -0.71
C LYS A 2 -29.07 -47.62 -1.29
N LYS A 3 -28.72 -46.42 -1.79
CA LYS A 3 -29.25 -45.95 -3.09
C LYS A 3 -28.27 -44.95 -3.73
N ARG A 4 -27.64 -45.40 -4.78
CA ARG A 4 -26.89 -44.66 -5.79
C ARG A 4 -27.89 -44.08 -6.79
N THR A 5 -27.82 -42.80 -7.15
CA THR A 5 -28.49 -42.27 -8.34
C THR A 5 -27.42 -41.67 -9.25
N LYS A 6 -27.30 -42.25 -10.43
CA LYS A 6 -26.50 -41.78 -11.56
C LYS A 6 -27.40 -40.83 -12.34
N ILE A 7 -26.91 -39.68 -12.78
CA ILE A 7 -27.52 -38.86 -13.83
C ILE A 7 -26.48 -38.59 -14.89
N ALA A 8 -26.94 -38.81 -16.13
CA ALA A 8 -26.18 -38.95 -17.34
C ALA A 8 -25.81 -37.60 -17.99
N THR A 9 -24.68 -37.65 -18.64
CA THR A 9 -24.10 -36.66 -19.57
C THR A 9 -24.97 -36.45 -20.81
N LEU A 10 -25.20 -35.22 -21.22
CA LEU A 10 -25.71 -34.88 -22.57
C LEU A 10 -24.77 -33.88 -23.21
N LEU A 11 -23.95 -34.37 -24.16
CA LEU A 11 -23.19 -33.57 -25.12
C LEU A 11 -24.12 -33.13 -26.26
N THR A 12 -24.14 -31.85 -26.57
CA THR A 12 -24.67 -31.32 -27.85
C THR A 12 -23.55 -30.56 -28.55
N THR A 13 -23.04 -31.18 -29.60
CA THR A 13 -22.15 -30.58 -30.60
C THR A 13 -22.99 -29.86 -31.66
N LEU A 14 -22.72 -28.56 -31.89
CA LEU A 14 -23.29 -27.79 -33.00
C LEU A 14 -22.17 -27.49 -33.99
N ALA A 15 -22.24 -28.12 -35.15
CA ALA A 15 -21.37 -27.90 -36.31
C ALA A 15 -21.97 -26.81 -37.20
N LEU A 16 -21.22 -25.73 -37.46
CA LEU A 16 -21.57 -24.76 -38.51
C LEU A 16 -20.77 -25.08 -39.78
N MET A 17 -21.48 -25.43 -40.82
CA MET A 17 -20.95 -25.56 -42.18
C MET A 17 -20.88 -24.19 -42.87
N VAL A 18 -19.70 -23.86 -43.37
CA VAL A 18 -19.50 -22.74 -44.30
C VAL A 18 -19.57 -23.27 -45.73
N SER A 19 -20.55 -22.83 -46.48
CA SER A 19 -20.69 -23.09 -47.93
C SER A 19 -19.97 -22.02 -48.75
N MET A 20 -18.93 -22.42 -49.49
CA MET A 20 -18.33 -21.60 -50.56
C MET A 20 -19.14 -21.74 -51.84
N THR A 21 -19.53 -20.60 -52.41
CA THR A 21 -20.00 -20.54 -53.77
C THR A 21 -19.09 -19.63 -54.58
N ALA A 22 -18.39 -20.22 -55.55
CA ALA A 22 -17.59 -19.48 -56.51
C ALA A 22 -18.47 -19.26 -57.79
N CYS A 23 -18.46 -18.04 -58.29
CA CYS A 23 -18.72 -17.83 -59.73
C CYS A 23 -18.10 -16.49 -60.17
N GLY A 24 -17.40 -16.59 -61.29
CA GLY A 24 -16.46 -15.68 -61.86
C GLY A 24 -17.02 -14.53 -62.67
N GLY A 25 -16.10 -13.67 -63.08
CA GLY A 25 -16.21 -12.91 -64.35
C GLY A 25 -15.94 -11.40 -64.20
N SER A 26 -14.85 -10.99 -64.85
CA SER A 26 -14.58 -9.71 -65.52
C SER A 26 -14.08 -8.51 -64.78
N SER A 27 -12.83 -8.22 -65.07
CA SER A 27 -12.02 -7.01 -64.97
C SER A 27 -12.73 -5.67 -65.05
N SER A 28 -12.44 -4.82 -64.06
CA SER A 28 -12.19 -3.38 -64.23
C SER A 28 -11.31 -2.90 -63.06
N SER A 29 -10.23 -2.24 -63.49
CA SER A 29 -9.25 -1.61 -62.64
C SER A 29 -9.85 -0.39 -61.96
N ASP A 30 -10.02 -0.46 -60.65
CA ASP A 30 -10.25 0.71 -59.81
C ASP A 30 -9.26 0.71 -58.64
N THR A 31 -8.61 1.83 -58.52
CA THR A 31 -7.58 2.16 -57.55
C THR A 31 -8.14 2.06 -56.14
N MET A 32 -7.79 1.00 -55.41
CA MET A 32 -8.09 0.91 -53.99
C MET A 32 -7.14 1.78 -53.19
N THR A 33 -7.63 2.92 -52.75
CA THR A 33 -7.06 3.70 -51.63
C THR A 33 -7.15 2.82 -50.41
N ALA A 34 -6.00 2.39 -49.88
CA ALA A 34 -5.92 1.68 -48.59
C ALA A 34 -6.39 2.63 -47.50
N ALA A 35 -7.56 2.37 -46.96
CA ALA A 35 -7.98 2.97 -45.69
C ALA A 35 -7.07 2.37 -44.59
N ALA A 36 -6.20 3.19 -44.02
CA ALA A 36 -5.46 2.86 -42.80
C ALA A 36 -6.50 2.57 -41.74
N ALA A 37 -6.55 1.33 -41.28
CA ALA A 37 -7.26 1.00 -40.05
C ALA A 37 -6.50 1.67 -38.89
N ASP A 38 -7.08 2.74 -38.39
CA ASP A 38 -6.68 3.38 -37.15
C ASP A 38 -6.98 2.40 -36.00
N THR A 39 -6.00 1.57 -35.66
CA THR A 39 -6.03 0.77 -34.45
C THR A 39 -5.71 1.72 -33.30
N SER A 40 -6.72 2.50 -32.90
CA SER A 40 -6.73 3.11 -31.57
C SER A 40 -6.60 1.97 -30.56
N ALA A 41 -5.41 1.80 -30.00
CA ALA A 41 -5.25 1.04 -28.79
C ALA A 41 -6.18 1.68 -27.75
N ALA A 42 -7.21 0.97 -27.34
CA ALA A 42 -8.01 1.38 -26.20
C ALA A 42 -7.04 1.39 -25.01
N GLU A 43 -6.59 2.57 -24.60
CA GLU A 43 -5.94 2.77 -23.32
C GLU A 43 -6.92 2.22 -22.27
N ALA A 44 -6.45 1.30 -21.45
CA ALA A 44 -7.22 0.78 -20.35
C ALA A 44 -7.57 2.01 -19.47
N GLN A 45 -8.85 2.38 -19.45
CA GLN A 45 -9.33 3.50 -18.66
C GLN A 45 -9.08 3.16 -17.21
N THR A 46 -8.14 3.85 -16.58
CA THR A 46 -7.89 3.74 -15.15
C THR A 46 -9.15 4.23 -14.43
N VAL A 47 -9.70 3.40 -13.55
CA VAL A 47 -10.95 3.69 -12.86
C VAL A 47 -10.62 4.51 -11.61
N TYR A 48 -10.83 5.80 -11.65
CA TYR A 48 -10.74 6.66 -10.46
C TYR A 48 -11.84 7.72 -10.48
N ARG A 49 -12.16 8.28 -9.33
CA ARG A 49 -13.03 9.45 -9.21
C ARG A 49 -12.18 10.72 -9.16
N THR A 50 -12.56 11.72 -9.94
CA THR A 50 -11.99 13.07 -9.89
C THR A 50 -12.39 13.77 -8.58
N LEU A 51 -11.70 14.85 -8.23
CA LEU A 51 -12.04 15.66 -7.06
C LEU A 51 -13.50 16.17 -7.09
N ASP A 52 -14.01 16.59 -8.28
CA ASP A 52 -15.38 17.05 -8.42
C ASP A 52 -16.38 15.91 -8.20
N GLU A 53 -16.13 14.73 -8.75
CA GLU A 53 -16.97 13.54 -8.53
C GLU A 53 -17.00 13.10 -7.06
N ILE A 54 -15.88 13.21 -6.34
CA ILE A 54 -15.81 12.94 -4.90
C ILE A 54 -16.70 13.95 -4.15
N LYS A 55 -16.57 15.25 -4.42
CA LYS A 55 -17.38 16.30 -3.80
C LYS A 55 -18.87 16.16 -4.12
N GLU A 56 -19.21 15.85 -5.35
CA GLU A 56 -20.60 15.62 -5.77
C GLU A 56 -21.21 14.38 -5.11
N SER A 57 -20.42 13.32 -4.90
CA SER A 57 -20.90 12.11 -4.23
C SER A 57 -21.10 12.30 -2.73
N GLY A 58 -20.45 13.31 -2.12
CA GLY A 58 -20.46 13.56 -0.68
C GLY A 58 -19.67 12.56 0.14
N THR A 59 -18.85 11.69 -0.49
CA THR A 59 -18.05 10.67 0.19
C THR A 59 -16.68 10.51 -0.44
N ILE A 60 -15.65 10.19 0.38
CA ILE A 60 -14.32 9.79 -0.08
C ILE A 60 -13.93 8.45 0.53
N ASN A 61 -13.36 7.54 -0.27
CA ASN A 61 -12.86 6.24 0.18
C ASN A 61 -11.36 6.34 0.42
N ILE A 62 -10.92 6.13 1.66
CA ILE A 62 -9.51 6.20 2.04
C ILE A 62 -9.06 4.85 2.57
N GLY A 63 -8.04 4.27 1.93
CA GLY A 63 -7.41 3.02 2.38
C GLY A 63 -6.45 3.28 3.52
N VAL A 64 -6.69 2.67 4.68
CA VAL A 64 -5.86 2.72 5.88
C VAL A 64 -5.57 1.32 6.40
N PHE A 65 -4.53 1.15 7.20
CA PHE A 65 -4.35 -0.10 7.94
C PHE A 65 -5.41 -0.24 9.03
N SER A 66 -5.67 -1.48 9.45
CA SER A 66 -6.59 -1.81 10.55
C SER A 66 -5.92 -2.59 11.68
N ASP A 67 -4.61 -2.88 11.55
CA ASP A 67 -3.83 -3.71 12.48
C ASP A 67 -2.38 -3.22 12.70
N LYS A 68 -2.04 -2.01 12.22
CA LYS A 68 -0.73 -1.35 12.38
C LYS A 68 -0.81 -0.22 13.41
N ASN A 69 -0.93 -0.55 14.70
CA ASN A 69 -0.89 0.42 15.80
C ASN A 69 0.55 0.95 15.98
N PRO A 70 0.79 2.29 16.04
CA PRO A 70 -0.19 3.39 16.20
C PRO A 70 -0.59 4.14 14.92
N PHE A 71 -0.29 3.63 13.72
CA PHE A 71 -0.53 4.35 12.45
C PHE A 71 -1.96 4.21 11.93
N GLY A 72 -2.46 2.97 11.83
CA GLY A 72 -3.82 2.65 11.44
C GLY A 72 -4.25 1.33 12.08
N TYR A 73 -5.21 1.37 12.97
CA TYR A 73 -5.70 0.19 13.67
C TYR A 73 -7.16 0.37 14.08
N VAL A 74 -7.82 -0.75 14.38
CA VAL A 74 -9.16 -0.76 14.93
C VAL A 74 -9.06 -1.01 16.43
N ASP A 75 -9.67 -0.13 17.23
CA ASP A 75 -9.68 -0.22 18.67
C ASP A 75 -10.68 -1.27 19.20
N GLU A 76 -10.77 -1.44 20.51
CA GLU A 76 -11.68 -2.39 21.17
C GLU A 76 -13.19 -2.07 20.98
N ASN A 77 -13.51 -0.83 20.57
CA ASN A 77 -14.87 -0.40 20.24
C ASN A 77 -15.24 -0.63 18.78
N GLY A 78 -14.27 -1.04 17.96
CA GLY A 78 -14.44 -1.22 16.52
C GLY A 78 -14.20 0.05 15.70
N GLU A 79 -13.63 1.11 16.31
CA GLU A 79 -13.37 2.38 15.65
C GLU A 79 -11.93 2.45 15.12
N TYR A 80 -11.77 3.03 13.95
CA TYR A 80 -10.45 3.27 13.37
C TYR A 80 -9.73 4.38 14.12
N GLN A 81 -8.43 4.16 14.43
CA GLN A 81 -7.56 5.06 15.17
C GLN A 81 -6.17 5.11 14.54
N GLY A 82 -5.38 6.14 14.88
CA GLY A 82 -3.96 6.28 14.55
C GLY A 82 -3.65 7.44 13.62
N TYR A 83 -2.36 7.65 13.36
CA TYR A 83 -1.80 8.80 12.64
C TYR A 83 -2.38 8.95 11.23
N ASP A 84 -2.41 7.89 10.44
CA ASP A 84 -2.99 7.92 9.09
C ASP A 84 -4.51 8.18 9.12
N VAL A 85 -5.20 7.70 10.17
CA VAL A 85 -6.65 7.90 10.36
C VAL A 85 -6.98 9.32 10.78
N TYR A 86 -6.15 9.93 11.61
CA TYR A 86 -6.29 11.32 12.03
C TYR A 86 -6.20 12.26 10.81
N PHE A 87 -5.21 12.02 9.95
CA PHE A 87 -5.08 12.78 8.69
C PHE A 87 -6.24 12.49 7.72
N ALA A 88 -6.69 11.22 7.60
CA ALA A 88 -7.84 10.88 6.75
C ALA A 88 -9.11 11.62 7.15
N ASN A 89 -9.38 11.75 8.45
CA ASN A 89 -10.53 12.49 8.95
C ASN A 89 -10.43 13.98 8.62
N ARG A 90 -9.26 14.59 8.75
CA ARG A 90 -9.02 15.99 8.39
C ARG A 90 -9.25 16.23 6.88
N ILE A 91 -8.81 15.33 6.02
CA ILE A 91 -9.11 15.38 4.58
C ILE A 91 -10.63 15.44 4.32
N GLY A 92 -11.41 14.60 5.01
CA GLY A 92 -12.87 14.62 4.88
C GLY A 92 -13.50 15.92 5.37
N GLU A 93 -13.03 16.46 6.49
CA GLU A 93 -13.49 17.73 7.05
C GLU A 93 -13.26 18.89 6.06
N ASP A 94 -12.05 18.99 5.52
CA ASP A 94 -11.66 20.09 4.62
C ASP A 94 -12.27 19.97 3.21
N LEU A 95 -12.55 18.73 2.75
CA LEU A 95 -13.35 18.49 1.53
C LEU A 95 -14.85 18.71 1.75
N GLY A 96 -15.32 18.66 3.00
CA GLY A 96 -16.74 18.70 3.34
C GLY A 96 -17.50 17.44 2.92
N VAL A 97 -16.86 16.27 2.98
CA VAL A 97 -17.43 14.96 2.61
C VAL A 97 -17.27 13.94 3.73
N GLU A 98 -18.08 12.89 3.71
CA GLU A 98 -17.95 11.76 4.65
C GLU A 98 -16.75 10.87 4.25
N VAL A 99 -15.93 10.49 5.24
CA VAL A 99 -14.81 9.57 5.03
C VAL A 99 -15.28 8.12 5.22
N ASN A 100 -15.10 7.32 4.18
CA ASN A 100 -15.26 5.87 4.26
C ASN A 100 -13.87 5.22 4.37
N LEU A 101 -13.49 4.80 5.57
CA LEU A 101 -12.21 4.13 5.81
C LEU A 101 -12.28 2.67 5.34
N VAL A 102 -11.33 2.28 4.49
CA VAL A 102 -11.25 0.95 3.88
C VAL A 102 -10.03 0.23 4.42
N SER A 103 -10.25 -0.87 5.16
CA SER A 103 -9.14 -1.71 5.63
C SER A 103 -8.30 -2.21 4.47
N THR A 104 -6.99 -1.99 4.55
CA THR A 104 -6.03 -2.26 3.49
C THR A 104 -4.83 -3.02 4.04
N GLU A 105 -4.38 -4.03 3.33
CA GLU A 105 -3.11 -4.72 3.58
C GLU A 105 -2.02 -4.12 2.70
N ALA A 106 -0.74 -4.25 3.11
CA ALA A 106 0.37 -3.63 2.41
C ALA A 106 0.47 -4.05 0.94
N ALA A 107 0.21 -5.31 0.62
CA ALA A 107 0.24 -5.84 -0.75
C ALA A 107 -0.88 -5.28 -1.64
N ASN A 108 -2.00 -4.84 -1.06
CA ASN A 108 -3.20 -4.45 -1.81
C ASN A 108 -3.27 -2.96 -2.15
N ARG A 109 -2.36 -2.13 -1.61
CA ARG A 109 -2.42 -0.66 -1.74
C ARG A 109 -2.51 -0.17 -3.18
N ILE A 110 -1.64 -0.69 -4.06
CA ILE A 110 -1.63 -0.31 -5.48
C ILE A 110 -2.89 -0.80 -6.18
N GLU A 111 -3.27 -2.06 -5.99
CA GLU A 111 -4.46 -2.65 -6.61
C GLU A 111 -5.75 -1.90 -6.22
N TYR A 112 -5.88 -1.48 -4.96
CA TYR A 112 -7.07 -0.76 -4.50
C TYR A 112 -7.22 0.62 -5.16
N LEU A 113 -6.10 1.31 -5.44
CA LEU A 113 -6.12 2.53 -6.26
C LEU A 113 -6.47 2.22 -7.73
N GLN A 114 -5.79 1.25 -8.34
CA GLN A 114 -5.96 0.92 -9.76
C GLN A 114 -7.37 0.42 -10.09
N THR A 115 -8.05 -0.22 -9.13
CA THR A 115 -9.42 -0.71 -9.28
C THR A 115 -10.49 0.28 -8.86
N GLY A 116 -10.11 1.45 -8.35
CA GLY A 116 -11.06 2.45 -7.84
C GLY A 116 -11.78 2.03 -6.56
N LYS A 117 -11.25 1.05 -5.83
CA LYS A 117 -11.79 0.65 -4.53
C LYS A 117 -11.60 1.73 -3.48
N VAL A 118 -10.51 2.49 -3.59
CA VAL A 118 -10.21 3.67 -2.79
C VAL A 118 -9.78 4.83 -3.69
N ASP A 119 -9.96 6.05 -3.21
CA ASP A 119 -9.53 7.28 -3.88
C ASP A 119 -8.11 7.68 -3.46
N ILE A 120 -7.80 7.44 -2.18
CA ILE A 120 -6.50 7.74 -1.55
C ILE A 120 -6.04 6.52 -0.76
N ILE A 121 -4.74 6.28 -0.75
CA ILE A 121 -4.06 5.41 0.22
C ILE A 121 -3.36 6.29 1.26
N LEU A 122 -3.76 6.12 2.53
CA LEU A 122 -3.11 6.60 3.75
C LEU A 122 -2.80 5.40 4.64
N ALA A 123 -1.99 4.49 4.16
CA ALA A 123 -1.62 3.24 4.83
C ALA A 123 -0.10 3.15 4.93
N ASN A 124 0.49 4.17 5.56
CA ASN A 124 1.94 4.28 5.83
C ASN A 124 2.76 3.91 4.57
N PHE A 125 2.44 4.61 3.44
CA PHE A 125 2.89 4.19 2.12
C PHE A 125 4.20 4.87 1.71
N THR A 126 5.31 4.14 1.88
CA THR A 126 6.66 4.60 1.54
C THR A 126 6.77 4.92 0.06
N VAL A 127 7.29 6.10 -0.24
CA VAL A 127 7.59 6.54 -1.61
C VAL A 127 8.80 5.76 -2.13
N THR A 128 8.63 5.03 -3.23
CA THR A 128 9.75 4.38 -3.95
C THR A 128 9.60 4.61 -5.45
N PRO A 129 10.71 4.58 -6.23
CA PRO A 129 10.65 4.71 -7.68
C PRO A 129 9.72 3.70 -8.34
N GLU A 130 9.75 2.44 -7.90
CA GLU A 130 8.93 1.37 -8.46
C GLU A 130 7.45 1.61 -8.22
N ARG A 131 7.07 2.06 -7.01
CA ARG A 131 5.67 2.40 -6.69
C ARG A 131 5.21 3.64 -7.45
N ALA A 132 6.11 4.63 -7.65
CA ALA A 132 5.81 5.83 -8.40
C ALA A 132 5.59 5.59 -9.91
N GLU A 133 5.97 4.42 -10.45
CA GLU A 133 5.57 4.00 -11.79
C GLU A 133 4.09 3.63 -11.85
N GLU A 134 3.50 3.14 -10.75
CA GLU A 134 2.16 2.57 -10.67
C GLU A 134 1.10 3.54 -10.11
N VAL A 135 1.51 4.47 -9.23
CA VAL A 135 0.63 5.43 -8.56
C VAL A 135 1.24 6.83 -8.58
N ASP A 136 0.47 7.86 -8.26
CA ASP A 136 1.01 9.20 -8.02
C ASP A 136 1.02 9.48 -6.52
N PHE A 137 2.21 9.82 -6.00
CA PHE A 137 2.40 10.23 -4.61
C PHE A 137 2.22 11.74 -4.46
N ALA A 138 1.55 12.14 -3.39
CA ALA A 138 1.50 13.52 -2.94
C ALA A 138 2.78 13.90 -2.17
N LEU A 139 2.80 15.10 -1.60
CA LEU A 139 3.87 15.53 -0.69
C LEU A 139 3.93 14.63 0.55
N PRO A 140 5.13 14.38 1.09
CA PRO A 140 5.28 13.52 2.25
C PRO A 140 4.80 14.19 3.53
N TYR A 141 4.39 13.37 4.52
CA TYR A 141 3.99 13.81 5.85
C TYR A 141 4.79 13.14 6.99
N MET A 142 5.65 12.15 6.65
CA MET A 142 6.44 11.43 7.63
C MET A 142 7.75 10.91 7.02
N ASN A 143 8.82 10.84 7.83
CA ASN A 143 10.06 10.15 7.51
C ASN A 143 10.02 8.70 7.99
N VAL A 144 10.75 7.82 7.32
CA VAL A 144 10.86 6.41 7.67
C VAL A 144 12.22 5.85 7.25
N ALA A 145 12.68 4.81 7.92
CA ALA A 145 13.74 3.91 7.46
C ALA A 145 13.27 2.47 7.67
N LEU A 146 14.02 1.48 7.22
CA LEU A 146 13.79 0.10 7.63
C LEU A 146 14.51 -0.20 8.95
N GLY A 147 13.98 -1.16 9.71
CA GLY A 147 14.59 -1.66 10.93
C GLY A 147 14.43 -3.17 11.07
N VAL A 148 15.22 -3.76 11.97
CA VAL A 148 15.12 -5.17 12.33
C VAL A 148 15.05 -5.33 13.83
N ILE A 149 14.02 -6.04 14.28
CA ILE A 149 13.79 -6.41 15.67
C ILE A 149 13.93 -7.91 15.87
N SER A 150 14.42 -8.31 17.04
CA SER A 150 14.56 -9.70 17.42
C SER A 150 14.45 -9.85 18.93
N PRO A 151 14.30 -11.09 19.47
CA PRO A 151 14.33 -11.30 20.92
C PRO A 151 15.65 -10.84 21.55
N GLU A 152 15.59 -10.21 22.72
CA GLU A 152 16.78 -9.79 23.52
C GLU A 152 17.76 -10.94 23.79
N SER A 153 17.28 -12.18 23.82
CA SER A 153 18.11 -13.37 23.99
C SER A 153 19.00 -13.68 22.77
N ASN A 154 18.70 -13.08 21.61
CA ASN A 154 19.45 -13.24 20.38
C ASN A 154 19.28 -12.01 19.48
N VAL A 155 19.89 -10.90 19.89
CA VAL A 155 19.78 -9.61 19.18
C VAL A 155 20.50 -9.66 17.85
N ILE A 156 19.79 -9.43 16.76
CA ILE A 156 20.33 -9.35 15.40
C ILE A 156 20.79 -7.93 15.11
N THR A 157 22.12 -7.72 15.10
CA THR A 157 22.75 -6.40 14.88
C THR A 157 23.35 -6.23 13.49
N THR A 158 23.38 -7.29 12.68
CA THR A 158 23.83 -7.30 11.28
C THR A 158 23.11 -8.40 10.51
N LEU A 159 22.96 -8.20 9.21
CA LEU A 159 22.44 -9.24 8.31
C LEU A 159 23.58 -10.05 7.65
N ASP A 160 24.84 -9.68 7.88
CA ASP A 160 25.98 -10.39 7.36
C ASP A 160 26.12 -11.77 8.02
N ASN A 161 26.51 -12.76 7.22
CA ASN A 161 26.68 -14.15 7.67
C ASN A 161 25.41 -14.76 8.29
N TRP A 162 24.24 -14.45 7.72
CA TRP A 162 22.97 -15.01 8.14
C TRP A 162 23.00 -16.54 8.14
N ASN A 163 22.43 -17.15 9.20
CA ASN A 163 22.30 -18.60 9.24
C ASN A 163 21.17 -19.05 8.32
N ALA A 164 21.46 -19.93 7.37
CA ALA A 164 20.50 -20.38 6.35
C ALA A 164 19.30 -21.17 6.92
N ASP A 165 19.40 -21.65 8.17
CA ASP A 165 18.29 -22.31 8.85
C ASP A 165 17.33 -21.33 9.55
N ASP A 166 17.76 -20.07 9.71
CA ASP A 166 16.97 -19.01 10.35
C ASP A 166 16.10 -18.28 9.34
N GLN A 167 14.88 -17.92 9.73
CA GLN A 167 13.94 -17.18 8.89
C GLN A 167 13.73 -15.77 9.40
N MET A 168 13.75 -14.82 8.45
CA MET A 168 13.37 -13.43 8.67
C MET A 168 11.88 -13.25 8.37
N ILE A 169 11.12 -12.73 9.33
CA ILE A 169 9.71 -12.36 9.14
C ILE A 169 9.66 -11.06 8.35
N VAL A 170 8.79 -11.04 7.34
CA VAL A 170 8.43 -9.83 6.58
C VAL A 170 6.94 -9.82 6.29
N ILE A 171 6.40 -8.64 5.96
CA ILE A 171 5.02 -8.48 5.49
C ILE A 171 5.05 -8.30 3.97
N SER A 172 4.20 -9.04 3.26
CA SER A 172 4.07 -9.00 1.80
C SER A 172 3.74 -7.58 1.32
N GLY A 173 4.43 -7.10 0.27
CA GLY A 173 4.23 -5.78 -0.33
C GLY A 173 4.87 -4.61 0.43
N THR A 174 5.70 -4.90 1.46
CA THR A 174 6.48 -3.86 2.17
C THR A 174 7.83 -3.58 1.49
N THR A 175 8.38 -2.42 1.79
CA THR A 175 9.75 -2.04 1.39
C THR A 175 10.80 -2.96 2.02
N ALA A 176 10.56 -3.46 3.24
CA ALA A 176 11.45 -4.41 3.90
C ALA A 176 11.55 -5.74 3.13
N GLU A 177 10.41 -6.28 2.65
CA GLU A 177 10.42 -7.47 1.79
C GLU A 177 11.25 -7.24 0.53
N THR A 178 10.97 -6.15 -0.20
CA THR A 178 11.66 -5.82 -1.46
C THR A 178 13.17 -5.59 -1.22
N TYR A 179 13.51 -4.87 -0.16
CA TYR A 179 14.90 -4.58 0.19
C TYR A 179 15.70 -5.86 0.47
N LEU A 180 15.13 -6.78 1.26
CA LEU A 180 15.79 -8.04 1.58
C LEU A 180 15.93 -8.95 0.35
N ILE A 181 14.91 -9.06 -0.49
CA ILE A 181 15.00 -9.82 -1.75
C ILE A 181 16.12 -9.31 -2.64
N ASN A 182 16.28 -7.98 -2.74
CA ASN A 182 17.24 -7.37 -3.65
C ASN A 182 18.68 -7.36 -3.10
N ASN A 183 18.85 -7.17 -1.79
CA ASN A 183 20.17 -6.95 -1.19
C ASN A 183 20.68 -8.15 -0.38
N TYR A 184 19.78 -9.02 0.10
CA TYR A 184 20.10 -10.19 0.94
C TYR A 184 19.33 -11.43 0.46
N PRO A 185 19.49 -11.86 -0.81
CA PRO A 185 18.68 -12.93 -1.41
C PRO A 185 18.87 -14.30 -0.75
N ASP A 186 19.95 -14.48 0.01
CA ASP A 186 20.26 -15.71 0.72
C ASP A 186 19.54 -15.83 2.09
N ILE A 187 18.90 -14.76 2.57
CA ILE A 187 18.11 -14.78 3.80
C ILE A 187 16.74 -15.41 3.52
N PRO A 188 16.39 -16.54 4.15
CA PRO A 188 15.07 -17.13 3.99
C PRO A 188 13.99 -16.22 4.60
N LEU A 189 13.02 -15.81 3.77
CA LEU A 189 11.92 -14.94 4.20
C LEU A 189 10.67 -15.76 4.52
N GLN A 190 10.10 -15.51 5.70
CA GLN A 190 8.78 -15.95 6.06
C GLN A 190 7.80 -14.77 5.93
N LYS A 191 6.91 -14.87 4.94
CA LYS A 191 6.02 -13.78 4.53
C LYS A 191 4.65 -13.91 5.19
N TYR A 192 4.14 -12.80 5.68
CA TYR A 192 2.80 -12.66 6.23
C TYR A 192 2.06 -11.53 5.53
N ASP A 193 0.72 -11.59 5.51
CA ASP A 193 -0.09 -10.59 4.83
C ASP A 193 -0.48 -9.43 5.76
N SER A 194 -0.53 -9.66 7.09
CA SER A 194 -0.97 -8.66 8.08
C SER A 194 0.05 -8.45 9.20
N TYR A 195 0.00 -7.27 9.83
CA TYR A 195 0.84 -6.91 10.98
C TYR A 195 0.56 -7.80 12.19
N ALA A 196 -0.73 -8.10 12.45
CA ALA A 196 -1.12 -8.97 13.55
C ALA A 196 -0.53 -10.37 13.42
N THR A 197 -0.53 -10.95 12.21
CA THR A 197 0.04 -12.29 11.99
C THR A 197 1.57 -12.30 12.05
N ALA A 198 2.24 -11.25 11.59
CA ALA A 198 3.69 -11.12 11.67
C ALA A 198 4.17 -10.96 13.13
N LYS A 199 3.49 -10.13 13.94
CA LYS A 199 3.75 -9.97 15.38
C LYS A 199 3.59 -11.30 16.11
N ASN A 200 2.46 -11.97 15.92
CA ASN A 200 2.21 -13.29 16.49
C ASN A 200 3.29 -14.33 16.08
N ALA A 201 3.77 -14.26 14.84
CA ALA A 201 4.81 -15.17 14.37
C ALA A 201 6.13 -14.95 15.10
N LEU A 202 6.55 -13.69 15.30
CA LEU A 202 7.74 -13.35 16.08
C LEU A 202 7.63 -13.82 17.53
N GLU A 203 6.49 -13.54 18.18
CA GLU A 203 6.21 -13.94 19.56
C GLU A 203 6.23 -15.46 19.76
N ASN A 204 5.79 -16.23 18.77
CA ASN A 204 5.79 -17.69 18.79
C ASN A 204 7.11 -18.31 18.30
N GLY A 205 8.12 -17.51 17.94
CA GLY A 205 9.41 -17.99 17.46
C GLY A 205 9.35 -18.65 16.07
N ASN A 206 8.37 -18.27 15.25
CA ASN A 206 8.25 -18.75 13.87
C ASN A 206 9.19 -18.04 12.89
N GLY A 207 10.09 -17.22 13.40
CA GLY A 207 11.21 -16.56 12.76
C GLY A 207 12.12 -15.98 13.84
N VAL A 208 13.39 -15.75 13.53
CA VAL A 208 14.37 -15.27 14.52
C VAL A 208 14.37 -13.74 14.64
N ALA A 209 13.85 -13.05 13.63
CA ALA A 209 13.75 -11.60 13.58
C ALA A 209 12.63 -11.15 12.65
N TRP A 210 12.23 -9.90 12.77
CA TRP A 210 11.24 -9.25 11.91
C TRP A 210 11.83 -7.96 11.33
N ALA A 211 11.80 -7.83 10.01
CA ALA A 211 12.19 -6.61 9.29
C ALA A 211 10.94 -5.87 8.83
N ASN A 212 10.85 -4.58 9.14
CA ASN A 212 9.77 -3.69 8.71
C ASN A 212 10.25 -2.23 8.75
N ASP A 213 9.33 -1.26 8.59
CA ASP A 213 9.61 0.13 8.90
C ASP A 213 10.18 0.25 10.33
N ASN A 214 11.20 1.07 10.50
CA ASN A 214 11.81 1.25 11.83
C ASN A 214 10.81 1.75 12.86
N THR A 215 9.86 2.59 12.45
CA THR A 215 8.76 3.04 13.30
C THR A 215 7.95 1.86 13.85
N GLU A 216 7.60 0.88 13.03
CA GLU A 216 6.84 -0.29 13.46
C GLU A 216 7.62 -1.17 14.44
N VAL A 217 8.89 -1.48 14.13
CA VAL A 217 9.70 -2.34 15.00
C VAL A 217 10.09 -1.66 16.30
N ILE A 218 10.25 -0.33 16.31
CA ILE A 218 10.44 0.47 17.53
C ILE A 218 9.17 0.46 18.39
N ALA A 219 7.99 0.70 17.78
CA ALA A 219 6.71 0.65 18.50
C ALA A 219 6.51 -0.73 19.16
N PHE A 220 6.81 -1.79 18.41
CA PHE A 220 6.69 -3.15 18.95
C PHE A 220 7.64 -3.36 20.15
N ALA A 221 8.91 -2.95 20.05
CA ALA A 221 9.87 -3.08 21.16
C ALA A 221 9.45 -2.30 22.40
N LEU A 222 8.94 -1.08 22.23
CA LEU A 222 8.49 -0.24 23.35
C LEU A 222 7.26 -0.83 24.07
N GLN A 223 6.42 -1.55 23.35
CA GLN A 223 5.20 -2.17 23.88
C GLN A 223 5.43 -3.61 24.40
N ASN A 224 6.52 -4.28 23.98
CA ASN A 224 6.76 -5.70 24.24
C ASN A 224 8.15 -5.91 24.85
N PRO A 225 8.31 -5.89 26.18
CA PRO A 225 9.57 -6.20 26.85
C PRO A 225 10.08 -7.60 26.43
N GLY A 226 11.39 -7.70 26.21
CA GLY A 226 12.04 -8.95 25.76
C GLY A 226 12.38 -8.95 24.26
N TYR A 227 12.12 -7.85 23.56
CA TYR A 227 12.52 -7.61 22.18
C TYR A 227 13.37 -6.35 22.05
N GLU A 228 14.34 -6.38 21.14
CA GLU A 228 15.27 -5.27 20.89
C GLU A 228 15.40 -5.01 19.40
N VAL A 229 15.42 -3.71 19.04
CA VAL A 229 15.73 -3.27 17.68
C VAL A 229 17.25 -3.24 17.51
N GLY A 230 17.81 -4.33 17.01
CA GLY A 230 19.25 -4.45 16.83
C GLY A 230 19.78 -3.73 15.60
N ILE A 231 18.90 -3.46 14.59
CA ILE A 231 19.22 -2.64 13.42
C ILE A 231 18.15 -1.56 13.33
N PRO A 232 18.39 -0.33 13.83
CA PRO A 232 17.40 0.74 13.85
C PRO A 232 17.25 1.47 12.51
N GLU A 233 18.27 1.40 11.65
CA GLU A 233 18.27 1.97 10.29
C GLU A 233 18.94 0.98 9.33
N LEU A 234 18.15 0.38 8.45
CA LEU A 234 18.60 -0.52 7.40
C LEU A 234 18.32 0.11 6.03
N GLY A 235 19.36 0.32 5.23
CA GLY A 235 19.27 0.98 3.92
C GLY A 235 19.20 2.50 4.03
N ASN A 236 18.39 3.12 3.17
CA ASN A 236 18.23 4.57 3.10
C ASN A 236 17.07 5.05 4.00
N LYS A 237 17.08 6.36 4.27
CA LYS A 237 15.89 7.05 4.77
C LYS A 237 14.98 7.37 3.60
N ASP A 238 13.70 7.08 3.79
CA ASP A 238 12.63 7.30 2.83
C ASP A 238 11.54 8.18 3.48
N THR A 239 10.49 8.46 2.73
CA THR A 239 9.33 9.20 3.24
C THR A 239 8.03 8.42 3.02
N ILE A 240 7.03 8.72 3.85
CA ILE A 240 5.65 8.28 3.71
C ILE A 240 4.85 9.42 3.10
N ALA A 241 4.03 9.10 2.10
CA ALA A 241 3.16 10.08 1.46
C ALA A 241 1.80 9.45 1.10
N PRO A 242 0.73 10.27 1.00
CA PRO A 242 -0.53 9.83 0.42
C PRO A 242 -0.32 9.45 -1.05
N ALA A 243 -1.06 8.45 -1.52
CA ALA A 243 -1.03 8.08 -2.93
C ALA A 243 -2.44 8.07 -3.52
N VAL A 244 -2.51 8.45 -4.79
CA VAL A 244 -3.72 8.42 -5.61
C VAL A 244 -3.49 7.56 -6.86
N THR A 245 -4.56 7.19 -7.52
CA THR A 245 -4.48 6.48 -8.81
C THR A 245 -3.68 7.31 -9.82
N LYS A 246 -2.79 6.64 -10.56
CA LYS A 246 -1.94 7.25 -11.59
C LYS A 246 -2.76 8.10 -12.56
N GLY A 247 -2.39 9.37 -12.70
CA GLY A 247 -3.05 10.34 -13.58
C GLY A 247 -4.25 11.07 -12.96
N ASN A 248 -4.62 10.81 -11.70
CA ASN A 248 -5.65 11.57 -10.99
C ASN A 248 -5.11 12.93 -10.49
N THR A 249 -4.77 13.81 -11.42
CA THR A 249 -4.11 15.07 -11.13
C THR A 249 -4.96 16.02 -10.28
N THR A 250 -6.28 16.02 -10.45
CA THR A 250 -7.17 16.95 -9.72
C THR A 250 -7.20 16.65 -8.22
N LEU A 251 -7.21 15.37 -7.85
CA LEU A 251 -7.16 14.96 -6.45
C LEU A 251 -5.74 15.14 -5.89
N LEU A 252 -4.70 14.78 -6.67
CA LEU A 252 -3.31 14.94 -6.28
C LEU A 252 -2.95 16.40 -5.98
N ASP A 253 -3.33 17.32 -6.87
CA ASP A 253 -3.07 18.74 -6.70
C ASP A 253 -3.75 19.29 -5.44
N TRP A 254 -5.00 18.87 -5.19
CA TRP A 254 -5.72 19.26 -3.98
C TRP A 254 -5.03 18.73 -2.71
N ILE A 255 -4.60 17.47 -2.68
CA ILE A 255 -3.91 16.88 -1.51
C ILE A 255 -2.58 17.62 -1.27
N ASN A 256 -1.84 17.95 -2.33
CA ASN A 256 -0.59 18.70 -2.20
C ASN A 256 -0.80 20.08 -1.61
N ASP A 257 -1.85 20.80 -2.05
CA ASP A 257 -2.16 22.12 -1.51
C ASP A 257 -2.69 22.03 -0.08
N GLU A 258 -3.42 20.96 0.24
CA GLU A 258 -3.87 20.65 1.59
C GLU A 258 -2.69 20.40 2.54
N ILE A 259 -1.74 19.54 2.19
CA ILE A 259 -0.56 19.28 3.02
C ILE A 259 0.23 20.57 3.30
N LYS A 260 0.40 21.45 2.32
CA LYS A 260 1.04 22.76 2.54
C LYS A 260 0.25 23.65 3.48
N SER A 261 -1.07 23.68 3.35
CA SER A 261 -1.96 24.43 4.24
C SER A 261 -1.88 23.94 5.67
N LEU A 262 -1.96 22.63 5.84
CA LEU A 262 -1.83 21.94 7.12
C LEU A 262 -0.46 22.16 7.77
N GLY A 263 0.60 22.23 6.97
CA GLY A 263 1.94 22.59 7.43
C GLY A 263 2.00 23.96 8.08
N ALA A 264 1.27 24.94 7.57
CA ALA A 264 1.18 26.28 8.18
C ALA A 264 0.45 26.25 9.54
N GLU A 265 -0.36 25.25 9.80
CA GLU A 265 -1.08 25.02 11.06
C GLU A 265 -0.30 24.13 12.05
N GLN A 266 0.84 23.58 11.67
CA GLN A 266 1.60 22.54 12.42
C GLN A 266 0.75 21.30 12.69
N PHE A 267 -0.04 20.89 11.70
CA PHE A 267 -1.01 19.81 11.83
C PHE A 267 -0.35 18.47 12.10
N PHE A 268 0.74 18.14 11.40
CA PHE A 268 1.40 16.83 11.54
C PHE A 268 2.13 16.69 12.88
N HIS A 269 2.57 17.78 13.51
CA HIS A 269 3.02 17.77 14.89
C HIS A 269 1.85 17.55 15.85
N ALA A 270 0.72 18.24 15.65
CA ALA A 270 -0.48 18.01 16.47
C ALA A 270 -1.04 16.58 16.32
N ASP A 271 -0.97 16.01 15.12
CA ASP A 271 -1.30 14.61 14.90
C ASP A 271 -0.35 13.66 15.65
N TYR A 272 0.98 13.94 15.61
CA TYR A 272 1.96 13.20 16.40
C TYR A 272 1.65 13.25 17.90
N GLU A 273 1.37 14.44 18.43
CA GLU A 273 0.98 14.60 19.84
C GLU A 273 -0.32 13.85 20.18
N ALA A 274 -1.26 13.79 19.25
CA ALA A 274 -2.54 13.10 19.48
C ALA A 274 -2.47 11.58 19.37
N THR A 275 -1.57 11.03 18.52
CA THR A 275 -1.61 9.62 18.12
C THR A 275 -0.33 8.84 18.39
N LEU A 276 0.84 9.48 18.36
CA LEU A 276 2.15 8.81 18.43
C LEU A 276 2.91 9.07 19.74
N ILE A 277 2.66 10.17 20.43
CA ILE A 277 3.43 10.61 21.61
C ILE A 277 3.47 9.56 22.73
N ASP A 278 2.36 8.87 22.98
CA ASP A 278 2.25 7.84 24.01
C ASP A 278 3.11 6.61 23.70
N THR A 279 3.37 6.37 22.41
CA THR A 279 4.20 5.23 21.96
C THR A 279 5.68 5.61 21.91
N TYR A 280 6.02 6.74 21.29
CA TYR A 280 7.43 7.08 21.00
C TYR A 280 8.03 8.11 21.96
N GLY A 281 7.21 8.90 22.66
CA GLY A 281 7.68 10.06 23.40
C GLY A 281 8.06 11.24 22.51
N ALA A 282 8.47 12.35 23.11
CA ALA A 282 8.80 13.57 22.37
C ALA A 282 10.12 13.50 21.58
N ASP A 283 11.00 12.56 21.89
CA ASP A 283 12.35 12.49 21.29
C ASP A 283 12.32 12.07 19.80
N TYR A 284 11.25 11.41 19.36
CA TYR A 284 11.10 10.95 17.98
C TYR A 284 10.36 11.94 17.07
N GLU A 285 9.64 12.90 17.62
CA GLU A 285 8.75 13.80 16.89
C GLU A 285 9.45 14.50 15.72
N GLU A 286 10.51 15.26 16.00
CA GLU A 286 11.27 16.01 15.00
C GLU A 286 11.91 15.12 13.93
N SER A 287 12.18 13.85 14.22
CA SER A 287 12.78 12.92 13.29
C SER A 287 11.76 12.24 12.38
N LEU A 288 10.53 12.10 12.86
CA LEU A 288 9.47 11.40 12.13
C LEU A 288 8.57 12.34 11.34
N VAL A 289 8.20 13.50 11.90
CA VAL A 289 7.26 14.42 11.27
C VAL A 289 7.89 15.13 10.07
N VAL A 290 7.13 15.23 8.98
CA VAL A 290 7.44 16.09 7.82
C VAL A 290 6.30 17.10 7.69
N GLU A 291 6.54 18.32 8.14
CA GLU A 291 5.54 19.38 8.14
C GLU A 291 5.47 20.06 6.77
N GLY A 292 4.24 20.23 6.24
CA GLY A 292 4.00 20.93 4.97
C GLY A 292 4.60 20.24 3.72
N GLY A 293 5.05 19.01 3.84
CA GLY A 293 5.72 18.28 2.76
C GLY A 293 7.17 18.72 2.51
N GLU A 294 7.73 19.54 3.39
CA GLU A 294 9.11 20.01 3.27
C GLU A 294 10.07 19.02 3.95
N ILE A 295 10.87 18.33 3.13
CA ILE A 295 11.97 17.49 3.63
C ILE A 295 13.13 18.42 3.97
N PRO A 296 13.61 18.50 5.22
CA PRO A 296 14.78 19.30 5.55
C PRO A 296 15.97 18.89 4.69
N ALA A 297 16.65 19.85 4.08
CA ALA A 297 17.88 19.58 3.34
C ALA A 297 18.95 19.07 4.33
N ASN A 298 19.48 17.87 4.09
CA ASN A 298 20.55 17.27 4.85
C ASN A 298 21.87 18.05 4.70
#